data_ea8694ca86617e87e1828954ffac6abb
#
_entry.id   ea8694ca86617e87e1828954ffac6abb
#
_cell.length_a   1.000
_cell.length_b   1.000
_cell.length_c   1.000
_cell.angle_alpha   90.00
_cell.angle_beta   90.00
_cell.angle_gamma   90.00
#
_symmetry.space_group_name_H-M   'P 1'
#
loop_
_entity.id
_entity.type
_entity.pdbx_description
1 polymer ?
#
loop_
_entity_poly.entity_id
_entity_poly.type
_entity_poly.pdbx_seq_one_letter_code
_entity_poly.pdbx_strand_id
1 'polypeptide(L)'
;MNGCLQAVDVRVQLGGRDVLDRVSAQIAPGWTAIVGPNGAGKSTLLRALAGLQSLAGGHVHMQGRNVHTTAAPERARHIAWLAQGGETSGDLSVRETVELGRIAQRGLLRALNTHDHTVVAQAMAATECSAWAARRLHELSGGERQRVLLARVLATEAPVLLLDEPTTHLDAPHQVALARLFRRLAQPAAGDTQRAVVTVLLDLPIALRADHVLVMQAGRVAAAGAPASPDLHRALEKVFQGAVRVSPGPSGASVVLALDN
;
A
#
# COMPACT_ATOMS: atom_id res chain seq x y z
N MET A 1 21.09 -6.18 6.17
CA MET A 1 20.12 -5.94 5.09
C MET A 1 19.31 -4.71 5.48
N ASN A 2 19.54 -3.57 4.83
CA ASN A 2 18.83 -2.34 5.16
C ASN A 2 17.43 -2.43 4.55
N GLY A 3 16.39 -2.50 5.38
CA GLY A 3 15.00 -2.40 4.93
C GLY A 3 14.76 -1.07 4.21
N CYS A 4 13.81 -1.03 3.27
CA CYS A 4 13.46 0.21 2.56
C CYS A 4 12.91 1.27 3.50
N LEU A 5 12.08 0.85 4.50
CA LEU A 5 11.53 1.72 5.55
C LEU A 5 11.71 1.05 6.92
N GLN A 6 12.00 1.85 7.91
CA GLN A 6 12.10 1.42 9.31
C GLN A 6 11.33 2.40 10.20
N ALA A 7 10.29 1.90 10.87
CA ALA A 7 9.61 2.59 11.96
C ALA A 7 10.20 2.13 13.28
N VAL A 8 10.51 3.07 14.18
CA VAL A 8 11.06 2.78 15.52
C VAL A 8 10.25 3.54 16.55
N ASP A 9 9.59 2.82 17.44
CA ASP A 9 8.79 3.32 18.56
C ASP A 9 7.81 4.43 18.17
N VAL A 10 7.22 4.31 16.98
CA VAL A 10 6.31 5.30 16.41
C VAL A 10 5.08 5.45 17.28
N ARG A 11 4.79 6.69 17.70
CA ARG A 11 3.59 7.08 18.42
C ARG A 11 2.85 8.15 17.63
N VAL A 12 1.53 7.99 17.56
CA VAL A 12 0.64 8.98 16.93
C VAL A 12 -0.55 9.21 17.83
N GLN A 13 -0.84 10.49 18.09
CA GLN A 13 -2.03 10.93 18.81
C GLN A 13 -2.95 11.71 17.88
N LEU A 14 -4.23 11.40 17.90
CA LEU A 14 -5.28 12.12 17.18
C LEU A 14 -6.41 12.48 18.15
N GLY A 15 -6.75 13.76 18.23
CA GLY A 15 -7.79 14.23 19.14
C GLY A 15 -7.55 13.85 20.61
N GLY A 16 -6.28 13.85 21.06
CA GLY A 16 -5.91 13.48 22.43
C GLY A 16 -5.92 11.97 22.72
N ARG A 17 -6.14 11.11 21.71
CA ARG A 17 -6.12 9.64 21.87
C ARG A 17 -4.91 9.05 21.18
N ASP A 18 -4.28 8.06 21.82
CA ASP A 18 -3.21 7.28 21.21
C ASP A 18 -3.82 6.36 20.14
N VAL A 19 -3.43 6.60 18.88
CA VAL A 19 -3.83 5.78 17.73
C VAL A 19 -2.72 4.79 17.36
N LEU A 20 -1.46 5.18 17.55
CA LEU A 20 -0.32 4.28 17.50
C LEU A 20 0.48 4.40 18.79
N ASP A 21 0.84 3.27 19.38
CA ASP A 21 1.63 3.21 20.60
C ASP A 21 2.87 2.33 20.41
N ARG A 22 4.02 2.98 20.28
CA ARG A 22 5.36 2.37 20.13
C ARG A 22 5.43 1.30 19.05
N VAL A 23 4.89 1.62 17.87
CA VAL A 23 4.95 0.73 16.72
C VAL A 23 6.36 0.70 16.17
N SER A 24 6.98 -0.48 16.17
CA SER A 24 8.25 -0.74 15.48
C SER A 24 8.02 -1.78 14.39
N ALA A 25 8.48 -1.46 13.17
CA ALA A 25 8.33 -2.32 12.00
C ALA A 25 9.45 -2.06 11.00
N GLN A 26 9.91 -3.11 10.35
CA GLN A 26 10.87 -3.04 9.25
C GLN A 26 10.20 -3.51 7.96
N ILE A 27 10.19 -2.65 6.96
CA ILE A 27 9.68 -2.95 5.62
C ILE A 27 10.87 -3.20 4.70
N ALA A 28 10.99 -4.43 4.26
CA ALA A 28 11.98 -4.84 3.26
C ALA A 28 11.41 -4.69 1.83
N PRO A 29 12.26 -4.74 0.78
CA PRO A 29 11.78 -5.00 -0.57
C PRO A 29 10.94 -6.27 -0.61
N GLY A 30 9.88 -6.24 -1.40
CA GLY A 30 8.87 -7.31 -1.42
C GLY A 30 7.48 -6.75 -1.19
N TRP A 31 6.48 -7.61 -1.07
CA TRP A 31 5.11 -7.22 -0.76
C TRP A 31 4.79 -7.48 0.72
N THR A 32 4.52 -6.42 1.47
CA THR A 32 4.05 -6.47 2.86
C THR A 32 2.57 -6.10 2.93
N ALA A 33 1.75 -6.97 3.53
CA ALA A 33 0.35 -6.69 3.82
C ALA A 33 0.18 -6.29 5.30
N ILE A 34 -0.52 -5.18 5.56
CA ILE A 34 -0.91 -4.74 6.90
C ILE A 34 -2.39 -5.11 7.09
N VAL A 35 -2.69 -5.92 8.09
CA VAL A 35 -4.03 -6.40 8.40
C VAL A 35 -4.40 -6.14 9.87
N GLY A 36 -5.68 -6.23 10.19
CA GLY A 36 -6.21 -6.05 11.54
C GLY A 36 -7.63 -5.47 11.51
N PRO A 37 -8.35 -5.47 12.64
CA PRO A 37 -9.70 -4.95 12.71
C PRO A 37 -9.78 -3.45 12.39
N ASN A 38 -11.01 -2.97 12.19
CA ASN A 38 -11.25 -1.55 12.02
C ASN A 38 -10.83 -0.79 13.28
N GLY A 39 -10.22 0.39 13.12
CA GLY A 39 -9.69 1.15 14.25
C GLY A 39 -8.34 0.65 14.81
N ALA A 40 -7.72 -0.41 14.25
CA ALA A 40 -6.43 -0.91 14.71
C ALA A 40 -5.23 0.03 14.43
N GLY A 41 -5.43 1.12 13.68
CA GLY A 41 -4.37 2.10 13.37
C GLY A 41 -3.66 1.85 12.03
N LYS A 42 -4.14 0.93 11.18
CA LYS A 42 -3.50 0.54 9.90
C LYS A 42 -3.20 1.72 8.97
N SER A 43 -4.22 2.49 8.61
CA SER A 43 -4.09 3.68 7.75
C SER A 43 -3.24 4.77 8.39
N THR A 44 -3.31 4.90 9.73
CA THR A 44 -2.46 5.83 10.48
C THR A 44 -1.00 5.43 10.42
N LEU A 45 -0.69 4.12 10.57
CA LEU A 45 0.67 3.61 10.40
C LEU A 45 1.17 3.87 8.97
N LEU A 46 0.34 3.56 7.98
CA LEU A 46 0.71 3.76 6.59
C LEU A 46 1.01 5.25 6.28
N ARG A 47 0.18 6.19 6.83
CA ARG A 47 0.45 7.65 6.72
C ARG A 47 1.70 8.08 7.47
N ALA A 48 1.98 7.49 8.64
CA ALA A 48 3.21 7.74 9.38
C ALA A 48 4.44 7.29 8.57
N LEU A 49 4.39 6.11 7.96
CA LEU A 49 5.44 5.61 7.05
C LEU A 49 5.66 6.53 5.85
N ALA A 50 4.59 7.14 5.33
CA ALA A 50 4.65 8.11 4.23
C ALA A 50 5.16 9.50 4.64
N GLY A 51 5.32 9.79 5.94
CA GLY A 51 5.61 11.12 6.45
C GLY A 51 4.45 12.12 6.30
N LEU A 52 3.22 11.60 6.19
CA LEU A 52 1.99 12.38 6.04
C LEU A 52 1.23 12.54 7.36
N GLN A 53 1.67 11.87 8.43
CA GLN A 53 1.12 11.94 9.76
C GLN A 53 2.19 12.38 10.75
N SER A 54 1.96 13.45 11.50
CA SER A 54 2.87 13.90 12.56
C SER A 54 3.00 12.84 13.65
N LEU A 55 4.22 12.64 14.15
CA LEU A 55 4.51 11.70 15.21
C LEU A 55 4.51 12.43 16.57
N ALA A 56 3.92 11.79 17.58
CA ALA A 56 4.06 12.20 18.99
C ALA A 56 5.35 11.63 19.62
N GLY A 57 5.99 10.66 18.97
CA GLY A 57 7.25 10.06 19.38
C GLY A 57 7.73 9.01 18.40
N GLY A 58 8.98 8.60 18.55
CA GLY A 58 9.64 7.69 17.63
C GLY A 58 10.07 8.36 16.32
N HIS A 59 10.43 7.56 15.34
CA HIS A 59 10.85 8.06 14.03
C HIS A 59 10.65 7.02 12.93
N VAL A 60 10.61 7.50 11.68
CA VAL A 60 10.59 6.66 10.48
C VAL A 60 11.79 7.01 9.62
N HIS A 61 12.59 6.01 9.29
CA HIS A 61 13.74 6.16 8.40
C HIS A 61 13.51 5.44 7.07
N MET A 62 13.99 6.04 6.01
CA MET A 62 14.12 5.45 4.69
C MET A 62 15.59 5.58 4.27
N GLN A 63 16.26 4.44 4.04
CA GLN A 63 17.68 4.41 3.68
C GLN A 63 18.57 5.28 4.60
N GLY A 64 18.28 5.26 5.92
CA GLY A 64 19.01 6.02 6.94
C GLY A 64 18.60 7.49 7.10
N ARG A 65 17.72 8.02 6.26
CA ARG A 65 17.20 9.40 6.35
C ARG A 65 15.83 9.40 7.03
N ASN A 66 15.60 10.40 7.89
CA ASN A 66 14.30 10.55 8.54
C ASN A 66 13.27 11.08 7.55
N VAL A 67 12.18 10.28 7.35
CA VAL A 67 11.10 10.58 6.40
C VAL A 67 10.38 11.89 6.73
N HIS A 68 10.21 12.22 8.01
CA HIS A 68 9.45 13.39 8.46
C HIS A 68 10.22 14.70 8.34
N THR A 69 11.55 14.65 8.30
CA THR A 69 12.40 15.84 8.07
C THR A 69 12.84 15.98 6.61
N THR A 70 12.63 14.96 5.79
CA THR A 70 12.91 15.00 4.35
C THR A 70 11.89 15.91 3.65
N ALA A 71 12.37 16.82 2.80
CA ALA A 71 11.52 17.74 2.04
C ALA A 71 10.50 16.98 1.18
N ALA A 72 9.26 17.49 1.11
CA ALA A 72 8.17 16.82 0.42
C ALA A 72 8.46 16.43 -1.04
N PRO A 73 9.12 17.28 -1.88
CA PRO A 73 9.46 16.90 -3.25
C PRO A 73 10.48 15.76 -3.32
N GLU A 74 11.46 15.72 -2.40
CA GLU A 74 12.44 14.64 -2.31
C GLU A 74 11.77 13.35 -1.86
N ARG A 75 10.96 13.40 -0.80
CA ARG A 75 10.20 12.27 -0.28
C ARG A 75 9.29 11.65 -1.35
N ALA A 76 8.58 12.49 -2.14
CA ALA A 76 7.68 12.05 -3.20
C ALA A 76 8.37 11.27 -4.35
N ARG A 77 9.68 11.43 -4.53
CA ARG A 77 10.47 10.63 -5.48
C ARG A 77 10.72 9.21 -4.98
N HIS A 78 10.62 8.99 -3.69
CA HIS A 78 10.96 7.71 -3.07
C HIS A 78 9.76 6.97 -2.50
N ILE A 79 8.71 7.68 -2.12
CA ILE A 79 7.50 7.11 -1.53
C ILE A 79 6.29 7.60 -2.32
N ALA A 80 5.58 6.66 -2.94
CA ALA A 80 4.29 6.93 -3.57
C ALA A 80 3.16 6.46 -2.64
N TRP A 81 2.09 7.24 -2.60
CA TRP A 81 0.96 7.06 -1.70
C TRP A 81 -0.35 6.93 -2.46
N LEU A 82 -1.14 5.88 -2.16
CA LEU A 82 -2.54 5.75 -2.54
C LEU A 82 -3.40 5.87 -1.29
N ALA A 83 -4.22 6.92 -1.22
CA ALA A 83 -5.17 7.12 -0.13
C ALA A 83 -6.42 6.23 -0.29
N GLN A 84 -7.01 5.82 0.83
CA GLN A 84 -8.35 5.25 0.84
C GLN A 84 -9.36 6.31 0.35
N GLY A 85 -10.18 5.97 -0.65
CA GLY A 85 -11.24 6.86 -1.13
C GLY A 85 -10.75 8.20 -1.69
N GLY A 86 -9.59 8.24 -2.36
CA GLY A 86 -9.01 9.46 -2.88
C GLY A 86 -9.99 10.25 -3.73
N GLU A 87 -10.48 11.38 -3.20
CA GLU A 87 -11.24 12.34 -3.97
C GLU A 87 -10.31 12.97 -5.01
N THR A 88 -10.59 12.71 -6.25
CA THR A 88 -10.03 13.47 -7.38
C THR A 88 -11.07 14.51 -7.75
N SER A 89 -10.92 15.70 -7.20
CA SER A 89 -11.67 16.87 -7.66
C SER A 89 -11.01 17.38 -8.93
N GLY A 90 -11.81 17.61 -9.95
CA GLY A 90 -11.36 18.17 -11.21
C GLY A 90 -11.87 17.40 -12.42
N ASP A 91 -11.97 18.12 -13.52
CA ASP A 91 -12.40 17.59 -14.82
C ASP A 91 -11.20 17.02 -15.59
N LEU A 92 -10.40 16.17 -14.91
CA LEU A 92 -9.24 15.54 -15.53
C LEU A 92 -9.65 14.24 -16.24
N SER A 93 -9.04 14.02 -17.40
CA SER A 93 -9.09 12.72 -18.06
C SER A 93 -8.26 11.67 -17.29
N VAL A 94 -8.50 10.41 -17.58
CA VAL A 94 -7.71 9.29 -17.06
C VAL A 94 -6.22 9.49 -17.34
N ARG A 95 -5.85 9.83 -18.58
CA ARG A 95 -4.45 10.08 -18.97
C ARG A 95 -3.84 11.21 -18.14
N GLU A 96 -4.49 12.38 -18.10
CA GLU A 96 -4.01 13.53 -17.32
C GLU A 96 -3.82 13.19 -15.86
N THR A 97 -4.74 12.39 -15.26
CA THR A 97 -4.63 11.94 -13.89
C THR A 97 -3.39 11.07 -13.66
N VAL A 98 -3.08 10.15 -14.57
CA VAL A 98 -1.90 9.29 -14.46
C VAL A 98 -0.62 10.09 -14.68
N GLU A 99 -0.62 11.07 -15.57
CA GLU A 99 0.49 12.01 -15.83
C GLU A 99 0.87 12.83 -14.59
N LEU A 100 -0.08 13.12 -13.67
CA LEU A 100 0.24 13.75 -12.38
C LEU A 100 1.24 12.94 -11.56
N GLY A 101 1.30 11.62 -11.73
CA GLY A 101 2.32 10.78 -11.11
C GLY A 101 3.74 11.17 -11.47
N ARG A 102 3.96 11.80 -12.63
CA ARG A 102 5.29 12.21 -13.08
C ARG A 102 5.82 13.49 -12.42
N ILE A 103 4.95 14.26 -11.74
CA ILE A 103 5.33 15.52 -11.08
C ILE A 103 6.46 15.32 -10.07
N ALA A 104 6.44 14.22 -9.31
CA ALA A 104 7.47 13.94 -8.31
C ALA A 104 8.87 13.85 -8.92
N GLN A 105 8.98 13.32 -10.15
CA GLN A 105 10.26 13.10 -10.83
C GLN A 105 10.72 14.35 -11.61
N ARG A 106 9.82 14.99 -12.35
CA ARG A 106 10.15 16.10 -13.26
C ARG A 106 9.97 17.50 -12.66
N GLY A 107 9.20 17.63 -11.57
CA GLY A 107 8.70 18.90 -11.06
C GLY A 107 7.44 19.38 -11.80
N LEU A 108 6.77 20.39 -11.23
CA LEU A 108 5.45 20.85 -11.69
C LEU A 108 5.50 21.56 -13.07
N LEU A 109 6.56 22.33 -13.34
CA LEU A 109 6.62 23.24 -14.49
C LEU A 109 7.26 22.65 -15.76
N ARG A 110 7.76 21.42 -15.72
CA ARG A 110 8.38 20.78 -16.88
C ARG A 110 7.37 19.99 -17.69
N ALA A 111 7.43 20.10 -19.01
CA ALA A 111 6.65 19.26 -19.92
C ALA A 111 7.06 17.78 -19.79
N LEU A 112 6.15 16.86 -20.11
CA LEU A 112 6.43 15.43 -20.19
C LEU A 112 7.39 15.18 -21.36
N ASN A 113 8.39 14.35 -21.12
CA ASN A 113 9.30 13.86 -22.15
C ASN A 113 8.86 12.48 -22.66
N THR A 114 9.59 11.91 -23.62
CA THR A 114 9.29 10.58 -24.20
C THR A 114 9.29 9.46 -23.16
N HIS A 115 10.22 9.49 -22.19
CA HIS A 115 10.25 8.51 -21.09
C HIS A 115 9.01 8.62 -20.23
N ASP A 116 8.57 9.84 -19.86
CA ASP A 116 7.36 10.06 -19.06
C ASP A 116 6.13 9.49 -19.76
N HIS A 117 5.98 9.71 -21.07
CA HIS A 117 4.87 9.14 -21.85
C HIS A 117 4.90 7.61 -21.86
N THR A 118 6.09 7.02 -21.96
CA THR A 118 6.26 5.56 -21.90
C THR A 118 5.84 5.01 -20.52
N VAL A 119 6.30 5.64 -19.44
CA VAL A 119 5.96 5.24 -18.06
C VAL A 119 4.46 5.35 -17.80
N VAL A 120 3.82 6.45 -18.25
CA VAL A 120 2.37 6.62 -18.15
C VAL A 120 1.62 5.51 -18.90
N ALA A 121 2.02 5.21 -20.13
CA ALA A 121 1.40 4.14 -20.92
C ALA A 121 1.55 2.76 -20.25
N GLN A 122 2.74 2.46 -19.73
CA GLN A 122 3.00 1.21 -19.01
C GLN A 122 2.18 1.11 -17.72
N ALA A 123 2.08 2.19 -16.93
CA ALA A 123 1.28 2.23 -15.72
C ALA A 123 -0.21 2.00 -16.02
N MET A 124 -0.73 2.63 -17.08
CA MET A 124 -2.11 2.44 -17.52
C MET A 124 -2.37 1.02 -18.02
N ALA A 125 -1.44 0.41 -18.75
CA ALA A 125 -1.54 -0.97 -19.20
C ALA A 125 -1.50 -1.95 -18.02
N ALA A 126 -0.60 -1.74 -17.05
CA ALA A 126 -0.45 -2.59 -15.86
C ALA A 126 -1.70 -2.63 -14.97
N THR A 127 -2.52 -1.57 -15.00
CA THR A 127 -3.79 -1.44 -14.25
C THR A 127 -5.03 -1.57 -15.13
N GLU A 128 -4.86 -1.95 -16.40
CA GLU A 128 -5.95 -2.20 -17.37
C GLU A 128 -6.88 -0.99 -17.57
N CYS A 129 -6.37 0.25 -17.50
CA CYS A 129 -7.14 1.46 -17.70
C CYS A 129 -6.85 2.19 -19.02
N SER A 130 -6.04 1.61 -19.91
CA SER A 130 -5.63 2.23 -21.18
C SER A 130 -6.81 2.56 -22.10
N ALA A 131 -7.84 1.73 -22.13
CA ALA A 131 -9.02 1.93 -22.96
C ALA A 131 -9.82 3.20 -22.55
N TRP A 132 -9.63 3.70 -21.34
CA TRP A 132 -10.34 4.85 -20.79
C TRP A 132 -9.54 6.15 -20.83
N ALA A 133 -8.40 6.19 -21.54
CA ALA A 133 -7.44 7.29 -21.51
C ALA A 133 -8.06 8.68 -21.69
N ALA A 134 -9.07 8.80 -22.58
CA ALA A 134 -9.75 10.05 -22.87
C ALA A 134 -11.00 10.33 -22.01
N ARG A 135 -11.49 9.33 -21.24
CA ARG A 135 -12.66 9.51 -20.38
C ARG A 135 -12.32 10.38 -19.18
N ARG A 136 -13.31 11.11 -18.67
CA ARG A 136 -13.18 11.89 -17.44
C ARG A 136 -13.32 10.99 -16.21
N LEU A 137 -12.62 11.32 -15.12
CA LEU A 137 -12.67 10.52 -13.90
C LEU A 137 -14.06 10.37 -13.29
N HIS A 138 -14.90 11.39 -13.41
CA HIS A 138 -16.27 11.35 -12.87
C HIS A 138 -17.20 10.41 -13.64
N GLU A 139 -16.84 10.02 -14.88
CA GLU A 139 -17.57 9.06 -15.72
C GLU A 139 -17.25 7.60 -15.37
N LEU A 140 -16.27 7.37 -14.47
CA LEU A 140 -15.80 6.05 -14.11
C LEU A 140 -16.55 5.50 -12.90
N SER A 141 -16.77 4.18 -12.89
CA SER A 141 -17.17 3.45 -11.69
C SER A 141 -16.10 3.55 -10.59
N GLY A 142 -16.47 3.22 -9.34
CA GLY A 142 -15.52 3.21 -8.22
C GLY A 142 -14.30 2.33 -8.48
N GLY A 143 -14.51 1.12 -9.01
CA GLY A 143 -13.42 0.19 -9.33
C GLY A 143 -12.54 0.66 -10.49
N GLU A 144 -13.12 1.22 -11.55
CA GLU A 144 -12.37 1.82 -12.66
C GLU A 144 -11.53 2.99 -12.17
N ARG A 145 -12.09 3.87 -11.33
CA ARG A 145 -11.37 4.99 -10.72
C ARG A 145 -10.21 4.51 -9.85
N GLN A 146 -10.41 3.47 -9.06
CA GLN A 146 -9.36 2.88 -8.23
C GLN A 146 -8.16 2.41 -9.07
N ARG A 147 -8.41 1.78 -10.23
CA ARG A 147 -7.35 1.35 -11.15
C ARG A 147 -6.58 2.54 -11.73
N VAL A 148 -7.26 3.65 -12.05
CA VAL A 148 -6.61 4.88 -12.53
C VAL A 148 -5.74 5.52 -11.44
N LEU A 149 -6.24 5.58 -10.20
CA LEU A 149 -5.47 6.11 -9.07
C LEU A 149 -4.23 5.25 -8.79
N LEU A 150 -4.35 3.93 -8.92
CA LEU A 150 -3.20 3.04 -8.83
C LEU A 150 -2.21 3.26 -9.99
N ALA A 151 -2.68 3.45 -11.23
CA ALA A 151 -1.83 3.81 -12.36
C ALA A 151 -1.03 5.10 -12.08
N ARG A 152 -1.67 6.12 -11.51
CA ARG A 152 -1.00 7.36 -11.09
C ARG A 152 0.13 7.10 -10.10
N VAL A 153 -0.11 6.21 -9.11
CA VAL A 153 0.92 5.82 -8.14
C VAL A 153 2.07 5.08 -8.83
N LEU A 154 1.78 4.14 -9.73
CA LEU A 154 2.81 3.42 -10.49
C LEU A 154 3.64 4.33 -11.38
N ALA A 155 3.01 5.35 -11.98
CA ALA A 155 3.67 6.33 -12.81
C ALA A 155 4.70 7.20 -12.07
N THR A 156 4.72 7.21 -10.74
CA THR A 156 5.77 7.87 -9.96
C THR A 156 7.13 7.20 -10.08
N GLU A 157 7.18 5.91 -10.41
CA GLU A 157 8.38 5.04 -10.37
C GLU A 157 9.06 4.98 -8.98
N ALA A 158 8.36 5.37 -7.92
CA ALA A 158 8.90 5.34 -6.57
C ALA A 158 9.28 3.92 -6.13
N PRO A 159 10.42 3.73 -5.43
CA PRO A 159 10.83 2.42 -4.94
C PRO A 159 9.96 1.90 -3.79
N VAL A 160 9.20 2.77 -3.13
CA VAL A 160 8.27 2.40 -2.06
C VAL A 160 6.85 2.81 -2.45
N LEU A 161 5.93 1.85 -2.48
CA LEU A 161 4.51 2.06 -2.75
C LEU A 161 3.73 1.78 -1.47
N LEU A 162 3.02 2.76 -0.96
CA LEU A 162 2.16 2.67 0.22
C LEU A 162 0.70 2.79 -0.22
N LEU A 163 -0.07 1.71 -0.12
CA LEU A 163 -1.39 1.59 -0.71
C LEU A 163 -2.43 1.31 0.38
N ASP A 164 -3.32 2.27 0.63
CA ASP A 164 -4.37 2.15 1.63
C ASP A 164 -5.64 1.59 0.98
N GLU A 165 -5.98 0.35 1.31
CA GLU A 165 -7.12 -0.41 0.82
C GLU A 165 -7.27 -0.38 -0.73
N PRO A 166 -6.23 -0.77 -1.49
CA PRO A 166 -6.23 -0.67 -2.95
C PRO A 166 -7.24 -1.59 -3.65
N THR A 167 -7.78 -2.59 -2.94
CA THR A 167 -8.72 -3.59 -3.48
C THR A 167 -10.19 -3.27 -3.16
N THR A 168 -10.46 -2.20 -2.42
CA THR A 168 -11.83 -1.79 -2.06
C THR A 168 -12.63 -1.41 -3.31
N HIS A 169 -13.90 -1.78 -3.36
CA HIS A 169 -14.82 -1.60 -4.48
C HIS A 169 -14.49 -2.42 -5.75
N LEU A 170 -13.57 -3.39 -5.67
CA LEU A 170 -13.26 -4.30 -6.75
C LEU A 170 -13.95 -5.65 -6.53
N ASP A 171 -14.39 -6.26 -7.60
CA ASP A 171 -14.84 -7.65 -7.62
C ASP A 171 -13.67 -8.63 -7.55
N ALA A 172 -13.94 -9.91 -7.27
CA ALA A 172 -12.92 -10.92 -7.05
C ALA A 172 -11.92 -11.08 -8.21
N PRO A 173 -12.30 -11.09 -9.51
CA PRO A 173 -11.35 -11.12 -10.61
C PRO A 173 -10.35 -9.97 -10.59
N HIS A 174 -10.82 -8.74 -10.35
CA HIS A 174 -9.97 -7.56 -10.30
C HIS A 174 -9.09 -7.52 -9.05
N GLN A 175 -9.58 -7.98 -7.89
CA GLN A 175 -8.77 -8.13 -6.68
C GLN A 175 -7.61 -9.11 -6.91
N VAL A 176 -7.86 -10.25 -7.57
CA VAL A 176 -6.83 -11.23 -7.92
C VAL A 176 -5.83 -10.64 -8.92
N ALA A 177 -6.30 -9.87 -9.92
CA ALA A 177 -5.41 -9.19 -10.87
C ALA A 177 -4.47 -8.20 -10.16
N LEU A 178 -4.97 -7.42 -9.19
CA LEU A 178 -4.14 -6.53 -8.39
C LEU A 178 -3.16 -7.28 -7.48
N ALA A 179 -3.56 -8.37 -6.84
CA ALA A 179 -2.65 -9.20 -6.05
C ALA A 179 -1.47 -9.72 -6.91
N ARG A 180 -1.76 -10.17 -8.14
CA ARG A 180 -0.72 -10.56 -9.11
C ARG A 180 0.18 -9.38 -9.50
N LEU A 181 -0.41 -8.18 -9.67
CA LEU A 181 0.37 -6.97 -9.96
C LEU A 181 1.31 -6.64 -8.79
N PHE A 182 0.83 -6.66 -7.55
CA PHE A 182 1.67 -6.39 -6.38
C PHE A 182 2.84 -7.37 -6.28
N ARG A 183 2.61 -8.66 -6.54
CA ARG A 183 3.69 -9.65 -6.59
C ARG A 183 4.70 -9.36 -7.69
N ARG A 184 4.27 -9.01 -8.91
CA ARG A 184 5.19 -8.63 -10.00
C ARG A 184 6.03 -7.41 -9.67
N LEU A 185 5.43 -6.40 -9.01
CA LEU A 185 6.13 -5.18 -8.60
C LEU A 185 7.15 -5.43 -7.48
N ALA A 186 6.83 -6.37 -6.59
CA ALA A 186 7.67 -6.76 -5.47
C ALA A 186 8.81 -7.71 -5.86
N GLN A 187 8.61 -8.51 -6.93
CA GLN A 187 9.57 -9.49 -7.44
C GLN A 187 9.84 -9.21 -8.93
N PRO A 188 10.56 -8.14 -9.25
CA PRO A 188 10.83 -7.77 -10.63
C PRO A 188 11.72 -8.80 -11.34
N ALA A 189 11.70 -8.75 -12.68
CA ALA A 189 12.60 -9.55 -13.51
C ALA A 189 14.08 -9.20 -13.22
N ALA A 190 14.98 -10.09 -13.61
CA ALA A 190 16.41 -9.88 -13.40
C ALA A 190 16.88 -8.57 -14.05
N GLY A 191 17.46 -7.68 -13.26
CA GLY A 191 17.97 -6.36 -13.69
C GLY A 191 17.06 -5.17 -13.32
N ASP A 192 15.82 -5.41 -12.92
CA ASP A 192 14.94 -4.34 -12.45
C ASP A 192 15.14 -4.02 -10.95
N THR A 193 14.81 -2.80 -10.57
CA THR A 193 14.88 -2.38 -9.16
C THR A 193 13.75 -3.02 -8.35
N GLN A 194 14.11 -3.78 -7.33
CA GLN A 194 13.15 -4.36 -6.39
C GLN A 194 12.45 -3.25 -5.59
N ARG A 195 11.12 -3.28 -5.55
CA ARG A 195 10.28 -2.31 -4.85
C ARG A 195 9.78 -2.88 -3.53
N ALA A 196 9.50 -1.98 -2.57
CA ALA A 196 8.69 -2.31 -1.41
C ALA A 196 7.24 -1.92 -1.71
N VAL A 197 6.35 -2.89 -1.75
CA VAL A 197 4.91 -2.69 -1.90
C VAL A 197 4.25 -2.95 -0.54
N VAL A 198 3.67 -1.93 0.07
CA VAL A 198 2.98 -2.04 1.36
C VAL A 198 1.50 -1.78 1.14
N THR A 199 0.66 -2.74 1.48
CA THR A 199 -0.79 -2.64 1.31
C THR A 199 -1.50 -2.78 2.64
N VAL A 200 -2.43 -1.89 2.96
CA VAL A 200 -3.46 -2.16 3.96
C VAL A 200 -4.57 -2.94 3.28
N LEU A 201 -4.92 -4.10 3.82
CA LEU A 201 -5.95 -4.98 3.24
C LEU A 201 -6.97 -5.39 4.29
N LEU A 202 -8.23 -5.42 3.89
CA LEU A 202 -9.33 -5.99 4.68
C LEU A 202 -9.55 -7.48 4.34
N ASP A 203 -9.20 -7.88 3.12
CA ASP A 203 -9.31 -9.25 2.62
C ASP A 203 -8.09 -10.08 3.06
N LEU A 204 -8.29 -10.95 4.05
CA LEU A 204 -7.23 -11.81 4.58
C LEU A 204 -6.74 -12.85 3.57
N PRO A 205 -7.58 -13.53 2.78
CA PRO A 205 -7.14 -14.38 1.67
C PRO A 205 -6.14 -13.72 0.73
N ILE A 206 -6.35 -12.45 0.38
CA ILE A 206 -5.41 -11.68 -0.45
C ILE A 206 -4.16 -11.30 0.33
N ALA A 207 -4.33 -10.84 1.57
CA ALA A 207 -3.20 -10.44 2.42
C ALA A 207 -2.21 -11.58 2.67
N LEU A 208 -2.70 -12.81 2.81
CA LEU A 208 -1.87 -14.01 2.95
C LEU A 208 -1.14 -14.44 1.66
N ARG A 209 -1.28 -13.69 0.56
CA ARG A 209 -0.47 -13.85 -0.66
C ARG A 209 0.75 -12.94 -0.69
N ALA A 210 0.88 -12.03 0.27
CA ALA A 210 2.06 -11.18 0.41
C ALA A 210 3.29 -11.99 0.84
N ASP A 211 4.47 -11.41 0.72
CA ASP A 211 5.73 -12.04 1.20
C ASP A 211 5.83 -11.93 2.73
N HIS A 212 5.24 -10.87 3.30
CA HIS A 212 5.22 -10.59 4.74
C HIS A 212 3.88 -10.01 5.17
N VAL A 213 3.41 -10.38 6.35
CA VAL A 213 2.16 -9.86 6.93
C VAL A 213 2.45 -9.21 8.28
N LEU A 214 1.94 -8.00 8.47
CA LEU A 214 1.95 -7.25 9.72
C LEU A 214 0.53 -7.21 10.27
N VAL A 215 0.32 -7.81 11.44
CA VAL A 215 -0.99 -7.84 12.12
C VAL A 215 -1.04 -6.74 13.16
N MET A 216 -2.02 -5.83 13.03
CA MET A 216 -2.22 -4.73 13.96
C MET A 216 -3.44 -4.94 14.84
N GLN A 217 -3.33 -4.55 16.11
CA GLN A 217 -4.43 -4.51 17.08
C GLN A 217 -4.23 -3.33 18.03
N ALA A 218 -5.26 -2.53 18.23
CA ALA A 218 -5.28 -1.42 19.20
C ALA A 218 -4.03 -0.52 19.15
N GLY A 219 -3.62 -0.10 17.95
CA GLY A 219 -2.49 0.80 17.74
C GLY A 219 -1.11 0.17 17.89
N ARG A 220 -1.01 -1.15 18.00
CA ARG A 220 0.25 -1.89 18.17
C ARG A 220 0.39 -3.00 17.13
N VAL A 221 1.62 -3.44 16.89
CA VAL A 221 1.90 -4.66 16.13
C VAL A 221 1.68 -5.86 17.04
N ALA A 222 0.68 -6.68 16.74
CA ALA A 222 0.39 -7.90 17.46
C ALA A 222 1.27 -9.07 16.98
N ALA A 223 1.56 -9.15 15.69
CA ALA A 223 2.45 -10.13 15.09
C ALA A 223 2.97 -9.62 13.74
N ALA A 224 4.11 -10.14 13.31
CA ALA A 224 4.68 -9.92 11.99
C ALA A 224 5.42 -11.17 11.52
N GLY A 225 5.31 -11.54 10.25
CA GLY A 225 6.00 -12.72 9.73
C GLY A 225 5.54 -13.15 8.35
N ALA A 226 6.08 -14.29 7.92
CA ALA A 226 5.67 -14.92 6.66
C ALA A 226 4.23 -15.47 6.77
N PRO A 227 3.44 -15.42 5.69
CA PRO A 227 2.05 -15.90 5.66
C PRO A 227 1.87 -17.37 6.10
N ALA A 228 2.90 -18.19 5.91
CA ALA A 228 2.87 -19.61 6.30
C ALA A 228 3.20 -19.87 7.79
N SER A 229 3.55 -18.82 8.57
CA SER A 229 3.95 -18.97 9.96
C SER A 229 2.76 -19.38 10.85
N PRO A 230 2.86 -20.49 11.61
CA PRO A 230 1.82 -20.87 12.56
C PRO A 230 1.57 -19.82 13.66
N ASP A 231 2.60 -19.06 14.04
CA ASP A 231 2.48 -17.97 15.02
C ASP A 231 1.64 -16.83 14.47
N LEU A 232 1.84 -16.51 13.19
CA LEU A 232 1.02 -15.50 12.49
C LEU A 232 -0.45 -15.94 12.40
N HIS A 233 -0.70 -17.23 12.11
CA HIS A 233 -2.05 -17.78 12.05
C HIS A 233 -2.77 -17.65 13.41
N ARG A 234 -2.10 -18.06 14.51
CA ARG A 234 -2.64 -17.92 15.87
C ARG A 234 -2.90 -16.45 16.24
N ALA A 235 -2.01 -15.55 15.84
CA ALA A 235 -2.19 -14.13 16.08
C ALA A 235 -3.38 -13.56 15.31
N LEU A 236 -3.59 -13.95 14.05
CA LEU A 236 -4.76 -13.56 13.25
C LEU A 236 -6.05 -14.04 13.90
N GLU A 237 -6.14 -15.32 14.27
CA GLU A 237 -7.32 -15.89 14.94
C GLU A 237 -7.64 -15.15 16.25
N LYS A 238 -6.62 -14.85 17.06
CA LYS A 238 -6.76 -14.09 18.30
C LYS A 238 -7.23 -12.65 18.07
N VAL A 239 -6.60 -11.94 17.11
CA VAL A 239 -6.89 -10.54 16.81
C VAL A 239 -8.31 -10.37 16.25
N PHE A 240 -8.78 -11.34 15.47
CA PHE A 240 -10.16 -11.39 14.95
C PHE A 240 -11.12 -12.17 15.89
N GLN A 241 -10.74 -12.37 17.16
CA GLN A 241 -11.60 -12.95 18.24
C GLN A 241 -12.23 -14.30 17.88
N GLY A 242 -11.49 -15.12 17.11
CA GLY A 242 -11.98 -16.43 16.67
C GLY A 242 -12.96 -16.41 15.50
N ALA A 243 -13.34 -15.22 14.99
CA ALA A 243 -14.22 -15.11 13.83
C ALA A 243 -13.58 -15.61 12.52
N VAL A 244 -12.28 -15.84 12.51
CA VAL A 244 -11.55 -16.43 11.39
C VAL A 244 -10.71 -17.60 11.87
N ARG A 245 -10.57 -18.63 11.02
CA ARG A 245 -9.61 -19.72 11.17
C ARG A 245 -8.66 -19.71 9.99
N VAL A 246 -7.37 -19.89 10.26
CA VAL A 246 -6.32 -19.93 9.25
C VAL A 246 -5.72 -21.33 9.22
N SER A 247 -5.76 -21.96 8.06
CA SER A 247 -5.24 -23.31 7.87
C SER A 247 -4.31 -23.39 6.66
N PRO A 248 -3.36 -24.34 6.63
CA PRO A 248 -2.60 -24.62 5.43
C PRO A 248 -3.53 -25.03 4.28
N GLY A 249 -3.29 -24.52 3.09
CA GLY A 249 -4.04 -24.86 1.89
C GLY A 249 -3.10 -25.18 0.71
N PRO A 250 -3.62 -25.75 -0.38
CA PRO A 250 -2.80 -26.22 -1.52
C PRO A 250 -2.02 -25.11 -2.22
N SER A 251 -2.46 -23.87 -2.10
CA SER A 251 -1.80 -22.69 -2.72
C SER A 251 -1.33 -21.66 -1.68
N GLY A 252 -1.05 -22.08 -0.44
CA GLY A 252 -0.68 -21.24 0.70
C GLY A 252 -1.73 -21.29 1.81
N ALA A 253 -1.71 -20.35 2.74
CA ALA A 253 -2.69 -20.29 3.82
C ALA A 253 -4.10 -19.96 3.29
N SER A 254 -5.10 -20.65 3.85
CA SER A 254 -6.53 -20.43 3.60
C SER A 254 -7.18 -19.82 4.84
N VAL A 255 -8.13 -18.92 4.64
CA VAL A 255 -8.92 -18.30 5.70
C VAL A 255 -10.38 -18.69 5.53
N VAL A 256 -11.00 -19.15 6.62
CA VAL A 256 -12.43 -19.46 6.68
C VAL A 256 -13.06 -18.63 7.79
N LEU A 257 -14.29 -18.16 7.56
CA LEU A 257 -15.09 -17.54 8.62
C LEU A 257 -15.60 -18.67 9.55
N ALA A 258 -15.37 -18.51 10.86
CA ALA A 258 -15.92 -19.41 11.86
C ALA A 258 -17.35 -18.93 12.23
N LEU A 259 -18.35 -19.70 11.81
CA LEU A 259 -19.77 -19.39 12.08
C LEU A 259 -20.27 -20.07 13.36
N ASP A 260 -19.50 -21.06 13.85
CA ASP A 260 -19.86 -21.85 15.01
C ASP A 260 -19.00 -21.41 16.24
N ASN A 261 -19.44 -20.36 16.89
CA ASN A 261 -18.92 -19.94 18.20
C ASN A 261 -20.08 -19.76 19.17
#